data_02afa3ad80dba9ba7f04d9a5eea4a613
#
_entry.id   02afa3ad80dba9ba7f04d9a5eea4a613
#
_cell.length_a   1.000
_cell.length_b   1.000
_cell.length_c   1.000
_cell.angle_alpha   90.00
_cell.angle_beta   90.00
_cell.angle_gamma   90.00
#
_symmetry.space_group_name_H-M   'P 1'
#
loop_
_entity.id
_entity.type
_entity.pdbx_description
1 polymer ?
#
loop_
_entity_poly.entity_id
_entity_poly.type
_entity_poly.pdbx_seq_one_letter_code
_entity_poly.pdbx_strand_id
1 'polypeptide(L)'
;MKRNYIHTIFKLVIVCFLVSCSTTKLVPQGEYRLRENIINITNSKDYPASDLKSYVKQSPNNYYFLKWNPRLYIYNWGDGSNSGWDKFVRRIGEEPVVFDSTKIESSKEAMISHLEYLGYYNSTVSDTVIYKNREATVKYNVTLGKQYPLNEINYIIPDTVMASIISKDSANIEIHKGKMLSESALESESERMAQLLRNNGYYGFTKNYFFYFADTTKVKDKANLLVKLENYTRNESSQNSKEHAQYRISQVNIRPQNNLKVNDNFLSQINRLSAGSLYDESAVANTYGRFSSVPLFSNVNVQLSEIDSAQVECNIRLTPAKLQGVKFNLESSINSNALLGVSPSLSYTHKNIFGSGEMLSLGFMGNFQFKFNDKVRSNEFGVSAGLSFPEFLGLPERLFPGNLPQTEFNISYNYQDRPEYTRNIISTSFGYRFDVNKRFYYQIYPIQLNMVRLFNIDQSFF
;
A
#
# COMPACT_ATOMS: atom_id res chain seq x y z
N MET A 1 -3.20 -38.90 40.62
CA MET A 1 -2.67 -39.64 39.46
C MET A 1 -2.62 -38.84 38.13
N LYS A 2 -3.61 -38.05 37.74
CA LYS A 2 -3.61 -37.30 36.43
C LYS A 2 -2.44 -36.30 36.24
N ARG A 3 -1.92 -35.71 37.33
CA ARG A 3 -0.85 -34.65 37.24
C ARG A 3 0.52 -35.22 36.86
N ASN A 4 0.82 -36.47 37.21
CA ASN A 4 2.10 -37.09 36.85
C ASN A 4 2.17 -37.52 35.37
N TYR A 5 1.04 -37.88 34.75
CA TYR A 5 0.99 -38.21 33.32
C TYR A 5 1.28 -37.00 32.43
N ILE A 6 0.79 -35.81 32.78
CA ILE A 6 1.08 -34.57 32.06
C ILE A 6 2.57 -34.23 32.09
N HIS A 7 3.21 -34.36 33.26
CA HIS A 7 4.65 -34.15 33.34
C HIS A 7 5.48 -35.21 32.61
N THR A 8 5.00 -36.44 32.56
CA THR A 8 5.68 -37.52 31.82
C THR A 8 5.50 -37.33 30.32
N ILE A 9 4.31 -36.96 29.85
CA ILE A 9 4.06 -36.59 28.44
C ILE A 9 4.86 -35.35 28.05
N PHE A 10 4.93 -34.33 28.89
CA PHE A 10 5.72 -33.13 28.63
C PHE A 10 7.23 -33.42 28.58
N LYS A 11 7.75 -34.31 29.46
CA LYS A 11 9.14 -34.79 29.40
C LYS A 11 9.40 -35.65 28.14
N LEU A 12 8.44 -36.50 27.76
CA LEU A 12 8.55 -37.30 26.53
C LEU A 12 8.54 -36.43 25.27
N VAL A 13 7.72 -35.42 25.24
CA VAL A 13 7.68 -34.41 24.16
C VAL A 13 9.00 -33.63 24.10
N ILE A 14 9.55 -33.20 25.23
CA ILE A 14 10.86 -32.55 25.29
C ILE A 14 11.99 -33.48 24.82
N VAL A 15 11.97 -34.77 25.20
CA VAL A 15 12.95 -35.75 24.72
C VAL A 15 12.82 -36.01 23.22
N CYS A 16 11.61 -36.04 22.68
CA CYS A 16 11.40 -36.11 21.21
C CYS A 16 11.94 -34.89 20.46
N PHE A 17 11.93 -33.71 21.07
CA PHE A 17 12.57 -32.50 20.50
C PHE A 17 14.11 -32.51 20.60
N LEU A 18 14.70 -33.33 21.47
CA LEU A 18 16.15 -33.47 21.60
C LEU A 18 16.78 -34.50 20.65
N VAL A 19 15.97 -35.30 19.92
CA VAL A 19 16.47 -36.11 18.82
C VAL A 19 16.83 -35.17 17.69
N SER A 20 18.11 -34.80 17.61
CA SER A 20 18.72 -33.93 16.60
C SER A 20 18.49 -34.49 15.20
N CYS A 21 17.35 -34.23 14.62
CA CYS A 21 17.15 -34.45 13.19
C CYS A 21 18.02 -33.45 12.44
N SER A 22 18.99 -33.97 11.69
CA SER A 22 19.84 -33.15 10.82
C SER A 22 18.99 -32.40 9.78
N THR A 23 19.13 -31.08 9.72
CA THR A 23 18.49 -30.23 8.69
C THR A 23 19.13 -30.37 7.31
N THR A 24 20.16 -31.21 7.18
CA THR A 24 20.97 -31.43 5.98
C THR A 24 20.88 -32.85 5.45
N LYS A 25 19.96 -33.69 5.97
CA LYS A 25 19.84 -35.10 5.59
C LYS A 25 19.55 -35.28 4.12
N LEU A 26 18.62 -34.49 3.58
CA LEU A 26 18.16 -34.56 2.19
C LEU A 26 18.92 -33.61 1.23
N VAL A 27 19.97 -32.95 1.69
CA VAL A 27 20.88 -32.19 0.82
C VAL A 27 21.70 -33.21 0.02
N PRO A 28 21.89 -33.04 -1.32
CA PRO A 28 22.69 -33.95 -2.15
C PRO A 28 24.09 -34.14 -1.63
N GLN A 29 24.70 -35.31 -1.91
CA GLN A 29 26.09 -35.60 -1.53
C GLN A 29 27.04 -34.64 -2.22
N GLY A 30 27.98 -34.07 -1.48
CA GLY A 30 28.93 -33.07 -1.99
C GLY A 30 28.43 -31.64 -1.98
N GLU A 31 27.13 -31.40 -1.68
CA GLU A 31 26.54 -30.07 -1.59
C GLU A 31 26.32 -29.64 -0.13
N TYR A 32 26.12 -28.34 0.04
CA TYR A 32 25.93 -27.70 1.35
C TYR A 32 24.59 -26.97 1.38
N ARG A 33 23.92 -27.01 2.52
CA ARG A 33 22.75 -26.17 2.76
C ARG A 33 23.19 -24.73 3.04
N LEU A 34 22.57 -23.74 2.40
CA LEU A 34 22.79 -22.35 2.76
C LEU A 34 22.16 -22.06 4.13
N ARG A 35 23.01 -21.72 5.10
CA ARG A 35 22.61 -21.44 6.48
C ARG A 35 22.20 -19.99 6.66
N GLU A 36 23.08 -19.07 6.31
CA GLU A 36 22.84 -17.63 6.44
C GLU A 36 23.78 -16.82 5.54
N ASN A 37 23.34 -15.61 5.21
CA ASN A 37 24.17 -14.58 4.61
C ASN A 37 24.42 -13.49 5.64
N ILE A 38 25.68 -13.17 5.89
CA ILE A 38 26.12 -12.15 6.83
C ILE A 38 26.72 -11.00 6.03
N ILE A 39 26.20 -9.79 6.20
CA ILE A 39 26.72 -8.60 5.53
C ILE A 39 27.37 -7.72 6.59
N ASN A 40 28.63 -7.41 6.43
CA ASN A 40 29.44 -6.59 7.32
C ASN A 40 29.88 -5.33 6.57
N ILE A 41 29.54 -4.14 7.08
CA ILE A 41 30.09 -2.88 6.60
C ILE A 41 31.40 -2.63 7.35
N THR A 42 32.51 -2.50 6.62
CA THR A 42 33.85 -2.46 7.22
C THR A 42 34.29 -1.07 7.66
N ASN A 43 33.80 0.00 7.01
CA ASN A 43 34.29 1.36 7.19
C ASN A 43 33.24 2.39 7.63
N SER A 44 32.02 1.96 7.93
CA SER A 44 30.96 2.82 8.45
C SER A 44 30.05 2.07 9.40
N LYS A 45 29.50 2.77 10.39
CA LYS A 45 28.45 2.26 11.29
C LYS A 45 27.08 2.86 10.97
N ASP A 46 27.04 3.91 10.16
CA ASP A 46 25.82 4.67 9.87
C ASP A 46 24.98 4.05 8.76
N TYR A 47 25.61 3.27 7.88
CA TYR A 47 24.91 2.55 6.82
C TYR A 47 24.37 1.20 7.32
N PRO A 48 23.05 0.97 7.26
CA PRO A 48 22.46 -0.27 7.77
C PRO A 48 22.70 -1.44 6.81
N ALA A 49 23.44 -2.46 7.26
CA ALA A 49 23.71 -3.66 6.46
C ALA A 49 22.40 -4.39 6.01
N SER A 50 21.27 -4.14 6.70
CA SER A 50 19.95 -4.68 6.32
C SER A 50 19.52 -4.31 4.92
N ASP A 51 19.89 -3.13 4.44
CA ASP A 51 19.44 -2.58 3.16
C ASP A 51 20.03 -3.33 1.97
N LEU A 52 21.19 -3.96 2.19
CA LEU A 52 21.85 -4.78 1.17
C LEU A 52 21.32 -6.23 1.10
N LYS A 53 20.50 -6.68 2.08
CA LYS A 53 20.00 -8.07 2.10
C LYS A 53 19.15 -8.43 0.89
N SER A 54 18.38 -7.48 0.36
CA SER A 54 17.52 -7.67 -0.82
C SER A 54 18.31 -7.89 -2.12
N TYR A 55 19.59 -7.52 -2.13
CA TYR A 55 20.47 -7.67 -3.29
C TYR A 55 21.25 -8.99 -3.30
N VAL A 56 21.16 -9.77 -2.22
CA VAL A 56 21.69 -11.14 -2.19
C VAL A 56 20.79 -12.04 -3.02
N LYS A 57 21.33 -12.64 -4.07
CA LYS A 57 20.59 -13.45 -5.07
C LYS A 57 20.10 -14.79 -4.54
N GLN A 58 20.65 -15.27 -3.44
CA GLN A 58 20.22 -16.50 -2.80
C GLN A 58 19.95 -16.27 -1.32
N SER A 59 18.69 -16.43 -0.91
CA SER A 59 18.28 -16.31 0.49
C SER A 59 18.25 -17.68 1.16
N PRO A 60 18.71 -17.79 2.42
CA PRO A 60 18.58 -19.02 3.19
C PRO A 60 17.12 -19.29 3.54
N ASN A 61 16.83 -20.49 4.05
CA ASN A 61 15.54 -20.83 4.60
C ASN A 61 15.13 -19.84 5.72
N ASN A 62 13.84 -19.54 5.80
CA ASN A 62 13.32 -18.64 6.84
C ASN A 62 13.50 -19.24 8.24
N TYR A 63 13.81 -18.38 9.20
CA TYR A 63 13.83 -18.73 10.61
C TYR A 63 12.70 -18.01 11.34
N TYR A 64 12.09 -18.72 12.29
CA TYR A 64 11.05 -18.17 13.15
C TYR A 64 11.68 -17.66 14.46
N PHE A 65 11.35 -18.26 15.58
CA PHE A 65 11.85 -17.86 16.88
C PHE A 65 13.22 -18.54 17.18
N LEU A 66 14.20 -17.80 17.73
CA LEU A 66 15.53 -18.30 18.13
C LEU A 66 16.31 -19.04 17.01
N LYS A 67 16.22 -18.56 15.78
CA LYS A 67 16.86 -19.21 14.61
C LYS A 67 16.39 -20.66 14.37
N TRP A 68 15.18 -21.00 14.80
CA TRP A 68 14.56 -22.31 14.61
C TRP A 68 13.59 -22.29 13.42
N ASN A 69 13.67 -23.31 12.57
CA ASN A 69 12.76 -23.53 11.45
C ASN A 69 12.14 -24.94 11.54
N PRO A 70 10.97 -25.10 12.17
CA PRO A 70 10.33 -26.41 12.32
C PRO A 70 9.98 -27.05 10.96
N ARG A 71 9.65 -26.26 9.94
CA ARG A 71 9.28 -26.79 8.63
C ARG A 71 10.46 -27.43 7.92
N LEU A 72 11.67 -26.91 8.13
CA LEU A 72 12.90 -27.50 7.61
C LEU A 72 13.17 -28.87 8.26
N TYR A 73 12.93 -29.03 9.56
CA TYR A 73 13.03 -30.32 10.24
C TYR A 73 11.98 -31.31 9.73
N ILE A 74 10.72 -30.88 9.56
CA ILE A 74 9.63 -31.70 9.03
C ILE A 74 10.00 -32.25 7.63
N TYR A 75 10.54 -31.41 6.76
CA TYR A 75 10.99 -31.85 5.43
C TYR A 75 12.05 -32.96 5.53
N ASN A 76 12.98 -32.84 6.44
CA ASN A 76 14.05 -33.82 6.64
C ASN A 76 13.61 -35.10 7.40
N TRP A 77 12.34 -35.23 7.83
CA TRP A 77 11.76 -36.50 8.27
C TRP A 77 11.48 -37.44 7.11
N GLY A 78 11.45 -36.95 5.90
CA GLY A 78 11.41 -37.77 4.69
C GLY A 78 12.68 -38.60 4.52
N ASP A 79 12.60 -39.60 3.67
CA ASP A 79 13.71 -40.50 3.31
C ASP A 79 14.13 -40.38 1.83
N GLY A 80 13.40 -39.57 1.06
CA GLY A 80 13.63 -39.40 -0.38
C GLY A 80 13.01 -40.49 -1.25
N SER A 81 12.25 -41.41 -0.67
CA SER A 81 11.71 -42.61 -1.36
C SER A 81 10.48 -42.36 -2.22
N ASN A 82 9.93 -41.12 -2.23
CA ASN A 82 8.64 -40.77 -2.86
C ASN A 82 7.44 -41.57 -2.32
N SER A 83 7.54 -42.17 -1.14
CA SER A 83 6.43 -42.83 -0.44
C SER A 83 5.32 -41.81 -0.09
N GLY A 84 4.12 -42.29 0.29
CA GLY A 84 3.03 -41.43 0.71
C GLY A 84 3.41 -40.54 1.90
N TRP A 85 4.19 -41.07 2.87
CA TRP A 85 4.73 -40.34 4.00
C TRP A 85 5.75 -39.28 3.56
N ASP A 86 6.67 -39.63 2.68
CA ASP A 86 7.70 -38.71 2.16
C ASP A 86 7.05 -37.53 1.43
N LYS A 87 6.05 -37.79 0.57
CA LYS A 87 5.27 -36.72 -0.09
C LYS A 87 4.54 -35.82 0.89
N PHE A 88 3.97 -36.39 1.95
CA PHE A 88 3.25 -35.63 2.97
C PHE A 88 4.17 -34.68 3.74
N VAL A 89 5.30 -35.18 4.26
CA VAL A 89 6.25 -34.34 5.04
C VAL A 89 6.95 -33.29 4.17
N ARG A 90 7.22 -33.59 2.90
CA ARG A 90 7.76 -32.61 1.95
C ARG A 90 6.74 -31.52 1.61
N ARG A 91 5.47 -31.84 1.53
CA ARG A 91 4.41 -30.84 1.26
C ARG A 91 4.21 -29.88 2.42
N ILE A 92 4.34 -30.32 3.67
CA ILE A 92 4.17 -29.49 4.87
C ILE A 92 5.50 -28.80 5.22
N GLY A 93 6.62 -29.49 4.99
CA GLY A 93 7.96 -29.01 5.25
C GLY A 93 8.40 -27.89 4.34
N GLU A 94 9.63 -27.45 4.53
CA GLU A 94 10.34 -26.50 3.68
C GLU A 94 11.63 -27.15 3.18
N GLU A 95 11.83 -27.13 1.86
CA GLU A 95 13.01 -27.71 1.24
C GLU A 95 14.29 -26.97 1.66
N PRO A 96 15.39 -27.66 2.03
CA PRO A 96 16.65 -27.01 2.33
C PRO A 96 17.19 -26.29 1.09
N VAL A 97 17.54 -25.02 1.25
CA VAL A 97 18.16 -24.24 0.19
C VAL A 97 19.61 -24.72 0.00
N VAL A 98 19.89 -25.31 -1.13
CA VAL A 98 21.25 -25.76 -1.49
C VAL A 98 22.09 -24.55 -1.89
N PHE A 99 23.28 -24.43 -1.30
CA PHE A 99 24.20 -23.34 -1.57
C PHE A 99 24.73 -23.40 -3.02
N ASP A 100 24.60 -22.30 -3.74
CA ASP A 100 25.09 -22.12 -5.11
C ASP A 100 26.14 -20.99 -5.14
N SER A 101 27.40 -21.38 -5.34
CA SER A 101 28.52 -20.43 -5.39
C SER A 101 28.46 -19.46 -6.58
N THR A 102 27.76 -19.82 -7.66
CA THR A 102 27.58 -18.92 -8.81
C THR A 102 26.79 -17.67 -8.51
N LYS A 103 25.94 -17.72 -7.45
CA LYS A 103 25.14 -16.59 -7.00
C LYS A 103 25.93 -15.54 -6.20
N ILE A 104 27.13 -15.85 -5.75
CA ILE A 104 27.96 -14.92 -4.96
C ILE A 104 28.34 -13.73 -5.81
N GLU A 105 28.92 -13.95 -6.99
CA GLU A 105 29.39 -12.84 -7.84
C GLU A 105 28.24 -11.92 -8.23
N SER A 106 27.13 -12.47 -8.71
CA SER A 106 25.95 -11.68 -9.05
C SER A 106 25.34 -10.93 -7.85
N SER A 107 25.53 -11.44 -6.62
CA SER A 107 25.12 -10.72 -5.40
C SER A 107 26.05 -9.54 -5.12
N LYS A 108 27.39 -9.72 -5.28
CA LYS A 108 28.37 -8.64 -5.10
C LYS A 108 28.13 -7.50 -6.10
N GLU A 109 27.96 -7.83 -7.37
CA GLU A 109 27.64 -6.86 -8.43
C GLU A 109 26.36 -6.08 -8.12
N ALA A 110 25.30 -6.78 -7.69
CA ALA A 110 24.04 -6.14 -7.32
C ALA A 110 24.19 -5.21 -6.12
N MET A 111 24.98 -5.58 -5.11
CA MET A 111 25.27 -4.71 -3.96
C MET A 111 26.09 -3.48 -4.37
N ILE A 112 27.12 -3.65 -5.21
CA ILE A 112 27.96 -2.55 -5.72
C ILE A 112 27.10 -1.58 -6.52
N SER A 113 26.32 -2.08 -7.47
CA SER A 113 25.42 -1.23 -8.29
C SER A 113 24.42 -0.45 -7.43
N HIS A 114 23.87 -1.08 -6.38
CA HIS A 114 22.97 -0.35 -5.46
C HIS A 114 23.70 0.72 -4.66
N LEU A 115 24.92 0.46 -4.21
CA LEU A 115 25.72 1.45 -3.49
C LEU A 115 26.11 2.62 -4.38
N GLU A 116 26.45 2.37 -5.64
CA GLU A 116 26.72 3.42 -6.63
C GLU A 116 25.48 4.26 -6.94
N TYR A 117 24.31 3.59 -7.08
CA TYR A 117 23.03 4.28 -7.20
C TYR A 117 22.73 5.24 -6.03
N LEU A 118 23.18 4.87 -4.82
CA LEU A 118 23.09 5.72 -3.62
C LEU A 118 24.22 6.75 -3.50
N GLY A 119 25.19 6.77 -4.44
CA GLY A 119 26.30 7.72 -4.48
C GLY A 119 27.56 7.27 -3.74
N TYR A 120 27.69 6.01 -3.36
CA TYR A 120 28.92 5.45 -2.82
C TYR A 120 29.79 4.90 -3.97
N TYR A 121 30.48 5.78 -4.66
CA TYR A 121 31.26 5.45 -5.84
C TYR A 121 32.52 4.66 -5.52
N ASN A 122 32.81 3.64 -6.33
CA ASN A 122 33.92 2.71 -6.13
C ASN A 122 33.81 1.90 -4.82
N SER A 123 32.60 1.53 -4.42
CA SER A 123 32.39 0.57 -3.36
C SER A 123 32.95 -0.81 -3.74
N THR A 124 33.41 -1.56 -2.75
CA THR A 124 33.92 -2.92 -2.98
C THR A 124 33.25 -3.92 -2.06
N VAL A 125 33.00 -5.12 -2.58
CA VAL A 125 32.41 -6.22 -1.83
C VAL A 125 33.29 -7.44 -1.98
N SER A 126 33.82 -7.96 -0.89
CA SER A 126 34.53 -9.23 -0.83
C SER A 126 33.68 -10.27 -0.10
N ASP A 127 33.87 -11.53 -0.45
CA ASP A 127 33.14 -12.64 0.15
C ASP A 127 34.04 -13.63 0.86
N THR A 128 33.48 -14.36 1.80
CA THR A 128 34.12 -15.52 2.46
C THR A 128 33.05 -16.55 2.76
N VAL A 129 33.24 -17.78 2.29
CA VAL A 129 32.33 -18.88 2.57
C VAL A 129 32.91 -19.78 3.66
N ILE A 130 32.11 -19.99 4.70
CA ILE A 130 32.48 -20.87 5.84
C ILE A 130 31.64 -22.13 5.75
N TYR A 131 32.30 -23.26 5.59
CA TYR A 131 31.68 -24.59 5.56
C TYR A 131 31.78 -25.26 6.92
N LYS A 132 30.64 -25.68 7.48
CA LYS A 132 30.58 -26.43 8.75
C LYS A 132 29.36 -27.33 8.78
N ASN A 133 29.53 -28.62 9.11
CA ASN A 133 28.42 -29.59 9.26
C ASN A 133 27.46 -29.66 8.07
N ARG A 134 28.00 -29.69 6.84
CA ARG A 134 27.22 -29.64 5.59
C ARG A 134 26.38 -28.37 5.43
N GLU A 135 26.76 -27.30 6.08
CA GLU A 135 26.14 -25.98 5.93
C GLU A 135 27.20 -24.98 5.41
N ALA A 136 26.74 -24.05 4.58
CA ALA A 136 27.52 -22.93 4.10
C ALA A 136 26.98 -21.62 4.69
N THR A 137 27.87 -20.80 5.22
CA THR A 137 27.58 -19.42 5.65
C THR A 137 28.39 -18.49 4.76
N VAL A 138 27.72 -17.59 4.05
CA VAL A 138 28.37 -16.60 3.19
C VAL A 138 28.50 -15.28 3.97
N LYS A 139 29.73 -14.78 4.07
CA LYS A 139 30.02 -13.46 4.64
C LYS A 139 30.40 -12.50 3.52
N TYR A 140 29.66 -11.43 3.35
CA TYR A 140 29.97 -10.32 2.46
C TYR A 140 30.56 -9.18 3.30
N ASN A 141 31.82 -8.82 3.02
CA ASN A 141 32.47 -7.66 3.64
C ASN A 141 32.42 -6.50 2.64
N VAL A 142 31.65 -5.50 2.98
CA VAL A 142 31.37 -4.34 2.15
C VAL A 142 32.19 -3.16 2.63
N THR A 143 32.94 -2.54 1.75
CA THR A 143 33.63 -1.27 1.98
C THR A 143 32.93 -0.21 1.14
N LEU A 144 32.28 0.73 1.82
CA LEU A 144 31.62 1.84 1.15
C LEU A 144 32.62 2.74 0.48
N GLY A 145 32.31 3.13 -0.75
CA GLY A 145 33.10 4.03 -1.52
C GLY A 145 32.89 5.50 -1.15
N LYS A 146 33.48 6.37 -1.94
CA LYS A 146 33.48 7.81 -1.67
C LYS A 146 32.18 8.45 -2.16
N GLN A 147 31.64 9.38 -1.35
CA GLN A 147 30.55 10.26 -1.75
C GLN A 147 31.09 11.63 -2.11
N TYR A 148 30.45 12.30 -3.06
CA TYR A 148 30.81 13.62 -3.54
C TYR A 148 29.65 14.60 -3.30
N PRO A 149 29.79 15.59 -2.38
CA PRO A 149 28.82 16.66 -2.25
C PRO A 149 28.82 17.56 -3.47
N LEU A 150 27.65 17.99 -3.92
CA LEU A 150 27.48 18.92 -5.01
C LEU A 150 28.05 20.31 -4.62
N ASN A 151 28.85 20.90 -5.51
CA ASN A 151 29.45 22.24 -5.31
C ASN A 151 28.69 23.30 -6.10
N GLU A 152 28.49 23.08 -7.40
CA GLU A 152 27.80 23.97 -8.32
C GLU A 152 26.86 23.16 -9.19
N ILE A 153 25.66 23.71 -9.48
CA ILE A 153 24.65 23.09 -10.32
C ILE A 153 24.22 24.08 -11.38
N ASN A 154 24.47 23.76 -12.63
CA ASN A 154 24.12 24.57 -13.78
C ASN A 154 23.03 23.90 -14.61
N TYR A 155 22.09 24.69 -15.13
CA TYR A 155 20.98 24.22 -15.94
C TYR A 155 21.10 24.73 -17.37
N ILE A 156 20.93 23.85 -18.36
CA ILE A 156 20.75 24.17 -19.77
C ILE A 156 19.36 23.71 -20.18
N ILE A 157 18.43 24.66 -20.24
CA ILE A 157 17.03 24.43 -20.64
C ILE A 157 16.76 25.33 -21.83
N PRO A 158 16.66 24.78 -23.07
CA PRO A 158 16.47 25.58 -24.29
C PRO A 158 15.15 26.34 -24.32
N ASP A 159 14.07 25.73 -23.80
CA ASP A 159 12.76 26.35 -23.74
C ASP A 159 12.67 27.34 -22.56
N THR A 160 12.42 28.61 -22.86
CA THR A 160 12.33 29.71 -21.89
C THR A 160 11.12 29.57 -20.97
N VAL A 161 10.00 28.98 -21.44
CA VAL A 161 8.79 28.75 -20.64
C VAL A 161 9.05 27.66 -19.62
N MET A 162 9.64 26.53 -20.05
CA MET A 162 10.06 25.46 -19.14
C MET A 162 11.07 25.96 -18.09
N ALA A 163 12.07 26.73 -18.52
CA ALA A 163 13.05 27.31 -17.63
C ALA A 163 12.38 28.20 -16.57
N SER A 164 11.39 29.01 -16.96
CA SER A 164 10.62 29.86 -16.04
C SER A 164 9.80 29.02 -15.04
N ILE A 165 9.16 27.95 -15.50
CA ILE A 165 8.37 27.04 -14.63
C ILE A 165 9.29 26.40 -13.58
N ILE A 166 10.41 25.83 -14.01
CA ILE A 166 11.37 25.16 -13.11
C ILE A 166 12.00 26.16 -12.13
N SER A 167 12.36 27.36 -12.58
CA SER A 167 12.96 28.38 -11.70
C SER A 167 12.00 28.91 -10.64
N LYS A 168 10.70 29.02 -10.95
CA LYS A 168 9.67 29.42 -9.96
C LYS A 168 9.49 28.38 -8.85
N ASP A 169 9.77 27.12 -9.13
CA ASP A 169 9.67 26.02 -8.17
C ASP A 169 11.01 25.74 -7.44
N SER A 170 11.94 26.68 -7.47
CA SER A 170 13.30 26.53 -6.90
C SER A 170 13.34 26.14 -5.42
N ALA A 171 12.31 26.47 -4.65
CA ALA A 171 12.20 26.09 -3.24
C ALA A 171 12.03 24.57 -3.01
N ASN A 172 11.56 23.83 -4.02
CA ASN A 172 11.30 22.39 -3.94
C ASN A 172 12.39 21.55 -4.63
N ILE A 173 13.48 22.15 -5.09
CA ILE A 173 14.59 21.45 -5.75
C ILE A 173 15.26 20.51 -4.75
N GLU A 174 15.32 19.21 -5.08
CA GLU A 174 15.96 18.19 -4.24
C GLU A 174 17.49 18.20 -4.34
N ILE A 175 18.03 18.54 -5.53
CA ILE A 175 19.47 18.64 -5.77
C ILE A 175 19.93 20.08 -5.47
N HIS A 176 20.66 20.26 -4.40
CA HIS A 176 21.19 21.57 -3.98
C HIS A 176 22.65 21.46 -3.56
N LYS A 177 23.35 22.61 -3.46
CA LYS A 177 24.72 22.65 -3.00
C LYS A 177 24.88 21.95 -1.64
N GLY A 178 25.86 21.06 -1.55
CA GLY A 178 26.13 20.24 -0.37
C GLY A 178 25.37 18.91 -0.30
N LYS A 179 24.33 18.71 -1.12
CA LYS A 179 23.67 17.38 -1.27
C LYS A 179 24.65 16.39 -1.88
N MET A 180 24.65 15.15 -1.41
CA MET A 180 25.49 14.09 -1.98
C MET A 180 25.00 13.74 -3.38
N LEU A 181 25.91 13.68 -4.34
CA LEU A 181 25.64 13.21 -5.69
C LEU A 181 25.28 11.74 -5.64
N SER A 182 24.10 11.37 -6.13
CA SER A 182 23.65 10.00 -6.27
C SER A 182 22.66 9.90 -7.42
N GLU A 183 22.66 8.79 -8.12
CA GLU A 183 21.67 8.53 -9.17
C GLU A 183 20.24 8.62 -8.65
N SER A 184 19.99 8.11 -7.44
CA SER A 184 18.66 8.16 -6.82
C SER A 184 18.16 9.60 -6.61
N ALA A 185 19.03 10.53 -6.20
CA ALA A 185 18.68 11.94 -6.05
C ALA A 185 18.43 12.62 -7.40
N LEU A 186 19.23 12.30 -8.40
CA LEU A 186 19.06 12.82 -9.77
C LEU A 186 17.77 12.29 -10.40
N GLU A 187 17.45 11.02 -10.20
CA GLU A 187 16.21 10.41 -10.69
C GLU A 187 14.97 11.00 -10.01
N SER A 188 15.01 11.19 -8.69
CA SER A 188 13.93 11.84 -7.94
C SER A 188 13.68 13.26 -8.43
N GLU A 189 14.74 14.04 -8.65
CA GLU A 189 14.63 15.39 -9.18
C GLU A 189 14.11 15.43 -10.61
N SER A 190 14.55 14.49 -11.47
CA SER A 190 14.02 14.36 -12.82
C SER A 190 12.52 14.08 -12.84
N GLU A 191 12.06 13.17 -11.96
CA GLU A 191 10.62 12.84 -11.85
C GLU A 191 9.83 14.02 -11.31
N ARG A 192 10.37 14.74 -10.30
CA ARG A 192 9.76 15.95 -9.75
C ARG A 192 9.61 17.04 -10.83
N MET A 193 10.68 17.33 -11.58
CA MET A 193 10.65 18.29 -12.68
C MET A 193 9.70 17.87 -13.80
N ALA A 194 9.70 16.58 -14.15
CA ALA A 194 8.79 16.05 -15.16
C ALA A 194 7.32 16.19 -14.73
N GLN A 195 7.01 15.86 -13.47
CA GLN A 195 5.67 16.06 -12.92
C GLN A 195 5.27 17.54 -12.89
N LEU A 196 6.18 18.42 -12.50
CA LEU A 196 5.95 19.86 -12.53
C LEU A 196 5.58 20.34 -13.94
N LEU A 197 6.32 19.88 -14.95
CA LEU A 197 6.04 20.23 -16.35
C LEU A 197 4.71 19.63 -16.83
N ARG A 198 4.40 18.36 -16.48
CA ARG A 198 3.09 17.76 -16.80
C ARG A 198 1.93 18.50 -16.14
N ASN A 199 2.12 19.05 -14.95
CA ASN A 199 1.12 19.89 -14.29
C ASN A 199 0.99 21.29 -14.89
N ASN A 200 1.93 21.68 -15.77
CA ASN A 200 1.96 22.95 -16.47
C ASN A 200 1.79 22.81 -18.00
N GLY A 201 1.07 21.80 -18.45
CA GLY A 201 0.65 21.67 -19.84
C GLY A 201 1.46 20.70 -20.69
N TYR A 202 2.60 20.24 -20.29
CA TYR A 202 3.46 19.39 -21.13
C TYR A 202 3.01 17.91 -21.08
N TYR A 203 1.93 17.62 -21.80
CA TYR A 203 1.35 16.27 -21.90
C TYR A 203 2.37 15.27 -22.45
N GLY A 204 2.47 14.11 -21.80
CA GLY A 204 3.41 13.04 -22.20
C GLY A 204 4.88 13.31 -21.91
N PHE A 205 5.22 14.41 -21.19
CA PHE A 205 6.59 14.70 -20.79
C PHE A 205 7.11 13.65 -19.79
N THR A 206 8.33 13.16 -20.00
CA THR A 206 8.96 12.15 -19.17
C THR A 206 10.29 12.62 -18.59
N LYS A 207 10.70 12.01 -17.46
CA LYS A 207 12.00 12.27 -16.83
C LYS A 207 13.20 12.00 -17.72
N ASN A 208 13.05 11.16 -18.77
CA ASN A 208 14.13 10.73 -19.67
C ASN A 208 14.67 11.85 -20.56
N TYR A 209 14.05 13.02 -20.58
CA TYR A 209 14.57 14.19 -21.29
C TYR A 209 15.61 14.97 -20.48
N PHE A 210 15.82 14.65 -19.18
CA PHE A 210 16.86 15.23 -18.37
C PHE A 210 18.14 14.40 -18.44
N PHE A 211 19.23 15.04 -18.77
CA PHE A 211 20.57 14.47 -18.80
C PHE A 211 21.45 15.16 -17.77
N TYR A 212 22.28 14.39 -17.09
CA TYR A 212 23.13 14.86 -16.01
C TYR A 212 24.60 14.57 -16.34
N PHE A 213 25.43 15.59 -16.23
CA PHE A 213 26.87 15.49 -16.40
C PHE A 213 27.55 15.95 -15.11
N ALA A 214 28.19 15.01 -14.42
CA ALA A 214 28.88 15.27 -13.16
C ALA A 214 30.41 15.32 -13.39
N ASP A 215 31.06 16.37 -12.95
CA ASP A 215 32.50 16.56 -13.02
C ASP A 215 33.10 16.61 -11.60
N THR A 216 33.83 15.58 -11.23
CA THR A 216 34.51 15.44 -9.93
C THR A 216 35.98 15.83 -9.98
N THR A 217 36.49 16.30 -11.14
CA THR A 217 37.91 16.62 -11.34
C THR A 217 38.27 18.08 -11.03
N LYS A 218 37.32 18.99 -11.23
CA LYS A 218 37.56 20.45 -11.07
C LYS A 218 37.71 20.89 -9.62
N VAL A 219 37.04 20.26 -8.70
CA VAL A 219 37.09 20.63 -7.28
C VAL A 219 37.35 19.37 -6.45
N LYS A 220 38.36 19.43 -5.61
CA LYS A 220 38.74 18.29 -4.77
C LYS A 220 37.57 17.86 -3.86
N ASP A 221 37.27 16.59 -3.88
CA ASP A 221 36.26 15.94 -3.03
C ASP A 221 34.82 16.47 -3.20
N LYS A 222 34.49 17.09 -4.34
CA LYS A 222 33.17 17.61 -4.68
C LYS A 222 32.86 17.37 -6.15
N ALA A 223 31.58 17.48 -6.51
CA ALA A 223 31.12 17.37 -7.88
C ALA A 223 30.45 18.66 -8.36
N ASN A 224 30.78 19.10 -9.57
CA ASN A 224 30.00 20.10 -10.29
C ASN A 224 29.00 19.35 -11.20
N LEU A 225 27.76 19.79 -11.21
CA LEU A 225 26.68 19.13 -11.95
C LEU A 225 26.13 20.05 -13.03
N LEU A 226 26.03 19.54 -14.25
CA LEU A 226 25.31 20.16 -15.34
C LEU A 226 24.04 19.35 -15.62
N VAL A 227 22.87 20.00 -15.52
CA VAL A 227 21.56 19.47 -15.85
C VAL A 227 21.15 20.00 -17.20
N LYS A 228 20.98 19.11 -18.18
CA LYS A 228 20.58 19.47 -19.54
C LYS A 228 19.20 18.88 -19.84
N LEU A 229 18.27 19.71 -20.27
CA LEU A 229 17.01 19.27 -20.84
C LEU A 229 17.16 19.18 -22.37
N GLU A 230 16.77 18.03 -22.92
CA GLU A 230 16.78 17.81 -24.37
C GLU A 230 15.37 17.85 -24.96
N ASN A 231 15.31 18.25 -26.22
CA ASN A 231 14.07 18.25 -26.99
C ASN A 231 13.65 16.84 -27.40
N TYR A 232 12.37 16.67 -27.77
CA TYR A 232 11.84 15.40 -28.24
C TYR A 232 12.49 15.00 -29.58
N THR A 233 13.17 13.85 -29.61
CA THR A 233 13.69 13.21 -30.84
C THR A 233 12.94 11.90 -31.09
N ARG A 234 12.26 11.80 -32.23
CA ARG A 234 11.43 10.63 -32.56
C ARG A 234 12.26 9.38 -32.87
N ASN A 235 13.49 9.55 -33.36
CA ASN A 235 14.49 8.51 -33.58
C ASN A 235 15.89 9.13 -33.46
N GLU A 236 16.88 8.39 -32.95
CA GLU A 236 18.29 8.83 -32.85
C GLU A 236 18.91 9.28 -34.18
N SER A 237 18.33 8.86 -35.32
CA SER A 237 18.76 9.23 -36.66
C SER A 237 18.05 10.45 -37.26
N SER A 238 17.05 11.02 -36.58
CA SER A 238 16.33 12.19 -37.12
C SER A 238 16.96 13.48 -36.62
N GLN A 239 17.50 14.27 -37.56
CA GLN A 239 18.00 15.63 -37.31
C GLN A 239 16.92 16.63 -36.89
N ASN A 240 15.64 16.23 -36.88
CA ASN A 240 14.51 17.09 -36.52
C ASN A 240 14.11 16.83 -35.06
N SER A 241 14.72 17.53 -34.14
CA SER A 241 14.19 17.64 -32.76
C SER A 241 12.93 18.50 -32.78
N LYS A 242 11.82 17.96 -32.22
CA LYS A 242 10.58 18.71 -32.01
C LYS A 242 10.61 19.34 -30.62
N GLU A 243 10.28 20.62 -30.53
CA GLU A 243 10.11 21.28 -29.23
C GLU A 243 8.93 20.65 -28.46
N HIS A 244 9.03 20.65 -27.14
CA HIS A 244 7.93 20.23 -26.28
C HIS A 244 6.81 21.27 -26.34
N ALA A 245 5.59 20.85 -26.63
CA ALA A 245 4.44 21.74 -26.70
C ALA A 245 3.59 21.67 -25.42
N GLN A 246 3.02 22.82 -25.05
CA GLN A 246 1.95 22.84 -24.04
C GLN A 246 0.61 22.46 -24.67
N TYR A 247 -0.10 21.53 -24.06
CA TYR A 247 -1.40 21.04 -24.50
C TYR A 247 -2.55 21.68 -23.73
N ARG A 248 -3.68 21.86 -24.38
CA ARG A 248 -4.94 22.27 -23.78
C ARG A 248 -5.97 21.16 -23.90
N ILE A 249 -6.86 21.06 -22.92
CA ILE A 249 -7.98 20.14 -22.96
C ILE A 249 -9.02 20.73 -23.94
N SER A 250 -9.26 20.04 -25.06
CA SER A 250 -10.24 20.47 -26.06
C SER A 250 -11.67 20.24 -25.56
N GLN A 251 -11.94 19.05 -25.06
CA GLN A 251 -13.23 18.67 -24.51
C GLN A 251 -13.10 17.56 -23.45
N VAL A 252 -14.09 17.50 -22.57
CA VAL A 252 -14.21 16.47 -21.54
C VAL A 252 -15.53 15.74 -21.72
N ASN A 253 -15.46 14.47 -22.09
CA ASN A 253 -16.61 13.62 -22.31
C ASN A 253 -16.79 12.65 -21.13
N ILE A 254 -17.83 12.83 -20.36
CA ILE A 254 -18.17 11.94 -19.24
C ILE A 254 -19.28 11.01 -19.69
N ARG A 255 -19.03 9.71 -19.71
CA ARG A 255 -19.98 8.70 -20.23
C ARG A 255 -20.24 7.60 -19.21
N PRO A 256 -21.36 7.71 -18.44
CA PRO A 256 -21.85 6.58 -17.66
C PRO A 256 -22.26 5.44 -18.58
N GLN A 257 -21.82 4.21 -18.27
CA GLN A 257 -22.15 3.01 -19.03
C GLN A 257 -23.47 2.37 -18.53
N ASN A 258 -23.98 1.42 -19.32
CA ASN A 258 -25.14 0.58 -18.94
C ASN A 258 -26.41 1.39 -18.59
N ASN A 259 -26.66 2.49 -19.28
CA ASN A 259 -27.83 3.36 -19.07
C ASN A 259 -28.04 3.79 -17.61
N LEU A 260 -26.93 3.94 -16.86
CA LEU A 260 -26.99 4.43 -15.50
C LEU A 260 -27.54 5.86 -15.47
N LYS A 261 -28.65 6.05 -14.76
CA LYS A 261 -29.24 7.37 -14.56
C LYS A 261 -28.48 8.08 -13.44
N VAL A 262 -27.73 9.11 -13.79
CA VAL A 262 -26.98 9.97 -12.87
C VAL A 262 -27.23 11.41 -13.24
N ASN A 263 -27.32 12.28 -12.25
CA ASN A 263 -27.48 13.70 -12.45
C ASN A 263 -26.23 14.34 -13.08
N ASP A 264 -26.40 15.05 -14.20
CA ASP A 264 -25.27 15.69 -14.90
C ASP A 264 -24.60 16.78 -14.03
N ASN A 265 -25.35 17.47 -13.18
CA ASN A 265 -24.77 18.43 -12.22
C ASN A 265 -23.81 17.74 -11.25
N PHE A 266 -24.16 16.56 -10.76
CA PHE A 266 -23.31 15.78 -9.90
C PHE A 266 -22.01 15.33 -10.60
N LEU A 267 -22.11 14.87 -11.85
CA LEU A 267 -20.93 14.50 -12.65
C LEU A 267 -20.01 15.71 -12.88
N SER A 268 -20.60 16.87 -13.14
CA SER A 268 -19.83 18.12 -13.35
C SER A 268 -19.17 18.62 -12.06
N GLN A 269 -19.80 18.45 -10.89
CA GLN A 269 -19.21 18.80 -9.59
C GLN A 269 -18.02 17.90 -9.23
N ILE A 270 -18.07 16.61 -9.56
CA ILE A 270 -16.96 15.68 -9.33
C ILE A 270 -15.78 16.02 -10.23
N ASN A 271 -16.04 16.35 -11.48
CA ASN A 271 -15.03 16.64 -12.48
C ASN A 271 -14.25 17.93 -12.15
N ARG A 272 -12.92 17.90 -12.28
CA ARG A 272 -12.02 19.05 -12.10
C ARG A 272 -11.38 19.51 -13.40
N LEU A 273 -11.73 18.88 -14.52
CA LEU A 273 -11.22 19.22 -15.84
C LEU A 273 -12.18 20.17 -16.55
N SER A 274 -11.64 21.18 -17.19
CA SER A 274 -12.43 22.15 -17.96
C SER A 274 -11.94 22.22 -19.41
N ALA A 275 -12.87 22.24 -20.36
CA ALA A 275 -12.51 22.49 -21.76
C ALA A 275 -11.84 23.87 -21.90
N GLY A 276 -10.81 23.96 -22.74
CA GLY A 276 -9.99 25.16 -22.96
C GLY A 276 -8.89 25.38 -21.91
N SER A 277 -8.90 24.69 -20.75
CA SER A 277 -7.84 24.80 -19.76
C SER A 277 -6.55 24.17 -20.24
N LEU A 278 -5.44 24.64 -19.69
CA LEU A 278 -4.14 23.98 -19.85
C LEU A 278 -4.19 22.57 -19.27
N TYR A 279 -3.52 21.62 -19.90
CA TYR A 279 -3.39 20.26 -19.35
C TYR A 279 -2.69 20.32 -17.97
N ASP A 280 -3.25 19.60 -17.03
CA ASP A 280 -2.70 19.45 -15.67
C ASP A 280 -2.90 17.99 -15.23
N GLU A 281 -1.79 17.25 -15.09
CA GLU A 281 -1.81 15.84 -14.67
C GLU A 281 -2.45 15.68 -13.29
N SER A 282 -2.19 16.61 -12.37
CA SER A 282 -2.75 16.57 -11.02
C SER A 282 -4.27 16.75 -11.03
N ALA A 283 -4.81 17.59 -11.92
CA ALA A 283 -6.25 17.75 -12.11
C ALA A 283 -6.89 16.48 -12.69
N VAL A 284 -6.20 15.79 -13.62
CA VAL A 284 -6.64 14.49 -14.16
C VAL A 284 -6.66 13.44 -13.06
N ALA A 285 -5.58 13.32 -12.27
CA ALA A 285 -5.48 12.38 -11.17
C ALA A 285 -6.53 12.65 -10.09
N ASN A 286 -6.78 13.93 -9.77
CA ASN A 286 -7.81 14.33 -8.81
C ASN A 286 -9.21 13.97 -9.33
N THR A 287 -9.50 14.22 -10.60
CA THR A 287 -10.77 13.83 -11.24
C THR A 287 -10.99 12.33 -11.16
N TYR A 288 -9.97 11.54 -11.51
CA TYR A 288 -10.00 10.07 -11.37
C TYR A 288 -10.27 9.65 -9.91
N GLY A 289 -9.53 10.21 -8.96
CA GLY A 289 -9.68 9.92 -7.53
C GLY A 289 -11.08 10.23 -7.01
N ARG A 290 -11.64 11.37 -7.40
CA ARG A 290 -13.00 11.80 -7.00
C ARG A 290 -14.07 10.86 -7.56
N PHE A 291 -14.03 10.51 -8.84
CA PHE A 291 -14.96 9.52 -9.38
C PHE A 291 -14.80 8.15 -8.75
N SER A 292 -13.56 7.70 -8.51
CA SER A 292 -13.27 6.40 -7.89
C SER A 292 -13.69 6.31 -6.43
N SER A 293 -13.83 7.43 -5.73
CA SER A 293 -14.28 7.47 -4.33
C SER A 293 -15.81 7.33 -4.18
N VAL A 294 -16.56 7.47 -5.27
CA VAL A 294 -18.02 7.29 -5.27
C VAL A 294 -18.37 5.81 -5.37
N PRO A 295 -19.05 5.21 -4.38
CA PRO A 295 -19.41 3.79 -4.40
C PRO A 295 -20.34 3.36 -5.54
N LEU A 296 -20.90 4.34 -6.27
CA LEU A 296 -21.73 4.13 -7.44
C LEU A 296 -20.97 3.51 -8.60
N PHE A 297 -19.66 3.77 -8.72
CA PHE A 297 -18.82 3.29 -9.81
C PHE A 297 -17.93 2.14 -9.37
N SER A 298 -17.93 1.05 -10.12
CA SER A 298 -17.05 -0.11 -9.92
C SER A 298 -15.71 0.04 -10.61
N ASN A 299 -15.69 0.80 -11.72
CA ASN A 299 -14.49 1.11 -12.46
C ASN A 299 -14.62 2.50 -13.11
N VAL A 300 -13.53 3.25 -13.05
CA VAL A 300 -13.38 4.57 -13.67
C VAL A 300 -12.20 4.49 -14.63
N ASN A 301 -12.41 4.86 -15.86
CA ASN A 301 -11.36 4.93 -16.86
C ASN A 301 -11.28 6.35 -17.41
N VAL A 302 -10.15 7.02 -17.19
CA VAL A 302 -9.86 8.35 -17.74
C VAL A 302 -8.83 8.16 -18.84
N GLN A 303 -9.26 8.39 -20.08
CA GLN A 303 -8.42 8.25 -21.27
C GLN A 303 -8.22 9.62 -21.91
N LEU A 304 -6.95 10.00 -22.07
CA LEU A 304 -6.53 11.16 -22.81
C LEU A 304 -6.11 10.73 -24.21
N SER A 305 -6.56 11.45 -25.22
CA SER A 305 -6.21 11.21 -26.62
C SER A 305 -5.76 12.52 -27.26
N GLU A 306 -4.59 12.51 -27.84
CA GLU A 306 -4.07 13.64 -28.61
C GLU A 306 -4.90 13.77 -29.91
N ILE A 307 -5.47 14.96 -30.15
CA ILE A 307 -6.23 15.26 -31.34
C ILE A 307 -5.35 16.02 -32.33
N ASP A 308 -4.56 16.96 -31.84
CA ASP A 308 -3.66 17.82 -32.57
C ASP A 308 -2.41 18.09 -31.75
N SER A 309 -1.38 18.70 -32.34
CA SER A 309 -0.08 18.97 -31.73
C SER A 309 -0.11 19.84 -30.46
N ALA A 310 -1.26 20.37 -30.07
CA ALA A 310 -1.44 21.19 -28.87
C ALA A 310 -2.77 20.93 -28.13
N GLN A 311 -3.53 19.90 -28.50
CA GLN A 311 -4.82 19.62 -27.91
C GLN A 311 -5.00 18.14 -27.54
N VAL A 312 -5.59 17.92 -26.37
CA VAL A 312 -5.98 16.59 -25.88
C VAL A 312 -7.47 16.54 -25.57
N GLU A 313 -8.11 15.45 -25.95
CA GLU A 313 -9.47 15.11 -25.56
C GLU A 313 -9.45 14.20 -24.33
N CYS A 314 -10.30 14.48 -23.36
CA CYS A 314 -10.46 13.64 -22.18
C CYS A 314 -11.77 12.86 -22.25
N ASN A 315 -11.68 11.53 -22.27
CA ASN A 315 -12.81 10.62 -22.27
C ASN A 315 -12.87 9.88 -20.92
N ILE A 316 -13.90 10.16 -20.12
CA ILE A 316 -14.14 9.54 -18.82
C ILE A 316 -15.26 8.53 -18.97
N ARG A 317 -14.92 7.23 -18.81
CA ARG A 317 -15.90 6.13 -18.85
C ARG A 317 -16.16 5.65 -17.44
N LEU A 318 -17.42 5.65 -17.03
CA LEU A 318 -17.86 5.28 -15.70
C LEU A 318 -18.65 3.98 -15.74
N THR A 319 -18.09 2.89 -15.23
CA THR A 319 -18.79 1.60 -15.15
C THR A 319 -19.54 1.52 -13.83
N PRO A 320 -20.86 1.31 -13.82
CA PRO A 320 -21.64 1.26 -12.61
C PRO A 320 -21.29 0.03 -11.76
N ALA A 321 -21.32 0.20 -10.45
CA ALA A 321 -21.36 -0.90 -9.49
C ALA A 321 -22.80 -1.48 -9.43
N LYS A 322 -22.97 -2.63 -8.77
CA LYS A 322 -24.31 -3.10 -8.43
C LYS A 322 -24.98 -2.07 -7.51
N LEU A 323 -26.10 -1.51 -7.95
CA LEU A 323 -26.79 -0.43 -7.25
C LEU A 323 -27.37 -0.89 -5.93
N GLN A 324 -27.86 -2.13 -5.87
CA GLN A 324 -28.50 -2.70 -4.68
C GLN A 324 -27.71 -3.89 -4.19
N GLY A 325 -27.63 -4.01 -2.89
CA GLY A 325 -27.00 -5.15 -2.22
C GLY A 325 -27.80 -5.57 -1.00
N VAL A 326 -27.93 -6.89 -0.83
CA VAL A 326 -28.48 -7.51 0.37
C VAL A 326 -27.40 -8.38 0.96
N LYS A 327 -27.14 -8.23 2.25
CA LYS A 327 -26.16 -9.05 2.98
C LYS A 327 -26.85 -9.66 4.19
N PHE A 328 -26.80 -10.98 4.30
CA PHE A 328 -27.22 -11.72 5.47
C PHE A 328 -26.00 -12.29 6.17
N ASN A 329 -25.88 -12.04 7.48
CA ASN A 329 -24.87 -12.66 8.33
C ASN A 329 -25.56 -13.41 9.46
N LEU A 330 -24.99 -14.55 9.84
CA LEU A 330 -25.35 -15.30 11.01
C LEU A 330 -24.08 -15.54 11.83
N GLU A 331 -24.02 -14.97 13.00
CA GLU A 331 -22.89 -15.12 13.91
C GLU A 331 -23.30 -15.93 15.13
N SER A 332 -22.40 -16.79 15.62
CA SER A 332 -22.55 -17.48 16.89
C SER A 332 -21.42 -17.05 17.84
N SER A 333 -21.75 -16.87 19.09
CA SER A 333 -20.81 -16.45 20.12
C SER A 333 -21.00 -17.25 21.41
N ILE A 334 -19.94 -17.44 22.16
CA ILE A 334 -19.98 -17.97 23.53
C ILE A 334 -19.28 -16.92 24.39
N ASN A 335 -20.01 -16.39 25.37
CA ASN A 335 -19.40 -15.43 26.30
C ASN A 335 -18.87 -16.11 27.59
N SER A 336 -18.17 -15.33 28.42
CA SER A 336 -17.57 -15.82 29.67
C SER A 336 -18.57 -16.44 30.67
N ASN A 337 -19.85 -16.08 30.57
CA ASN A 337 -20.92 -16.59 31.42
C ASN A 337 -21.56 -17.90 30.85
N ALA A 338 -20.91 -18.53 29.85
CA ALA A 338 -21.38 -19.72 29.15
C ALA A 338 -22.76 -19.55 28.49
N LEU A 339 -23.11 -18.30 28.08
CA LEU A 339 -24.27 -18.04 27.23
C LEU A 339 -23.88 -18.28 25.79
N LEU A 340 -24.65 -19.12 25.12
CA LEU A 340 -24.58 -19.31 23.66
C LEU A 340 -25.40 -18.20 23.01
N GLY A 341 -24.77 -17.45 22.14
CA GLY A 341 -25.38 -16.37 21.36
C GLY A 341 -25.55 -16.74 19.91
N VAL A 342 -26.66 -16.35 19.31
CA VAL A 342 -26.92 -16.40 17.87
C VAL A 342 -27.39 -15.03 17.43
N SER A 343 -26.65 -14.44 16.48
CA SER A 343 -26.88 -13.05 16.03
C SER A 343 -27.11 -13.01 14.52
N PRO A 344 -28.35 -13.18 14.03
CA PRO A 344 -28.70 -12.92 12.65
C PRO A 344 -28.69 -11.41 12.37
N SER A 345 -28.15 -11.02 11.22
CA SER A 345 -28.27 -9.65 10.72
C SER A 345 -28.55 -9.63 9.23
N LEU A 346 -29.40 -8.69 8.83
CA LEU A 346 -29.76 -8.42 7.45
C LEU A 346 -29.49 -6.95 7.16
N SER A 347 -28.72 -6.67 6.11
CA SER A 347 -28.49 -5.32 5.64
C SER A 347 -28.85 -5.17 4.17
N TYR A 348 -29.48 -4.05 3.85
CA TYR A 348 -29.79 -3.61 2.49
C TYR A 348 -29.06 -2.32 2.21
N THR A 349 -28.47 -2.19 1.03
CA THR A 349 -27.82 -0.97 0.57
C THR A 349 -28.32 -0.58 -0.82
N HIS A 350 -28.54 0.72 -1.05
CA HIS A 350 -28.81 1.29 -2.36
C HIS A 350 -27.87 2.46 -2.61
N LYS A 351 -27.10 2.43 -3.73
CA LYS A 351 -25.95 3.32 -3.99
C LYS A 351 -26.26 4.53 -4.87
N ASN A 352 -27.51 4.83 -5.14
CA ASN A 352 -27.91 5.96 -5.99
C ASN A 352 -29.39 6.25 -5.80
N ILE A 353 -29.82 6.56 -4.60
CA ILE A 353 -31.24 6.62 -4.27
C ILE A 353 -31.94 7.84 -4.90
N PHE A 354 -31.21 8.96 -5.02
CA PHE A 354 -31.73 10.22 -5.59
C PHE A 354 -31.07 10.59 -6.91
N GLY A 355 -30.10 9.83 -7.40
CA GLY A 355 -29.45 10.04 -8.70
C GLY A 355 -28.10 10.75 -8.66
N SER A 356 -27.58 11.09 -7.47
CA SER A 356 -26.27 11.76 -7.33
C SER A 356 -25.28 10.95 -6.44
N GLY A 357 -25.41 9.62 -6.49
CA GLY A 357 -24.49 8.72 -5.78
C GLY A 357 -24.74 8.62 -4.29
N GLU A 358 -25.90 9.07 -3.82
CA GLU A 358 -26.30 8.94 -2.40
C GLU A 358 -26.51 7.47 -2.03
N MET A 359 -25.98 7.08 -0.89
CA MET A 359 -26.07 5.72 -0.41
C MET A 359 -27.06 5.62 0.75
N LEU A 360 -28.13 4.84 0.55
CA LEU A 360 -29.02 4.42 1.62
C LEU A 360 -28.55 3.06 2.16
N SER A 361 -28.46 2.92 3.46
CA SER A 361 -28.23 1.68 4.17
C SER A 361 -29.34 1.41 5.18
N LEU A 362 -29.92 0.21 5.15
CA LEU A 362 -30.89 -0.26 6.12
C LEU A 362 -30.32 -1.51 6.78
N GLY A 363 -30.43 -1.59 8.10
CA GLY A 363 -29.94 -2.71 8.88
C GLY A 363 -31.00 -3.24 9.83
N PHE A 364 -31.09 -4.56 9.93
CA PHE A 364 -31.86 -5.28 10.93
C PHE A 364 -30.93 -6.26 11.62
N MET A 365 -30.94 -6.28 12.94
CA MET A 365 -30.15 -7.21 13.73
C MET A 365 -31.00 -7.83 14.86
N GLY A 366 -30.72 -9.10 15.11
CA GLY A 366 -31.15 -9.78 16.31
C GLY A 366 -29.94 -10.34 17.05
N ASN A 367 -30.01 -10.45 18.37
CA ASN A 367 -29.01 -11.14 19.16
C ASN A 367 -29.76 -11.91 20.27
N PHE A 368 -29.71 -13.24 20.19
CA PHE A 368 -30.40 -14.14 21.07
C PHE A 368 -29.38 -14.93 21.87
N GLN A 369 -29.35 -14.72 23.19
CA GLN A 369 -28.44 -15.42 24.07
C GLN A 369 -29.20 -16.30 25.05
N PHE A 370 -28.77 -17.54 25.23
CA PHE A 370 -29.38 -18.51 26.11
C PHE A 370 -28.36 -19.45 26.72
N LYS A 371 -28.73 -20.05 27.85
CA LYS A 371 -27.96 -21.07 28.55
C LYS A 371 -28.73 -22.36 28.52
N PHE A 372 -28.08 -23.47 28.16
CA PHE A 372 -28.80 -24.76 27.97
C PHE A 372 -29.48 -25.31 29.25
N ASN A 373 -28.92 -25.02 30.42
CA ASN A 373 -29.42 -25.58 31.70
C ASN A 373 -30.03 -24.53 32.60
N ASP A 374 -30.39 -23.34 32.08
CA ASP A 374 -30.88 -22.22 32.87
C ASP A 374 -31.95 -21.44 32.09
N LYS A 375 -32.88 -20.79 32.80
CA LYS A 375 -33.91 -19.93 32.20
C LYS A 375 -33.36 -18.53 31.79
N VAL A 376 -32.05 -18.31 31.93
CA VAL A 376 -31.41 -17.04 31.61
C VAL A 376 -31.43 -16.85 30.08
N ARG A 377 -32.07 -15.78 29.64
CA ARG A 377 -32.16 -15.38 28.24
C ARG A 377 -31.87 -13.89 28.12
N SER A 378 -31.20 -13.49 27.03
CA SER A 378 -31.06 -12.10 26.65
C SER A 378 -31.42 -11.97 25.18
N ASN A 379 -32.38 -11.11 24.87
CA ASN A 379 -32.83 -10.85 23.51
C ASN A 379 -32.54 -9.40 23.15
N GLU A 380 -32.03 -9.18 21.95
CA GLU A 380 -31.78 -7.85 21.44
C GLU A 380 -32.25 -7.76 19.99
N PHE A 381 -32.93 -6.67 19.64
CA PHE A 381 -33.39 -6.35 18.30
C PHE A 381 -32.97 -4.93 17.95
N GLY A 382 -32.40 -4.77 16.78
CA GLY A 382 -31.96 -3.47 16.30
C GLY A 382 -32.43 -3.21 14.88
N VAL A 383 -32.82 -1.97 14.62
CA VAL A 383 -33.03 -1.45 13.27
C VAL A 383 -32.19 -0.20 13.09
N SER A 384 -31.61 -0.02 11.92
CA SER A 384 -30.80 1.14 11.58
C SER A 384 -31.09 1.62 10.16
N ALA A 385 -31.03 2.92 9.97
CA ALA A 385 -31.06 3.56 8.67
C ALA A 385 -29.95 4.59 8.59
N GLY A 386 -29.18 4.54 7.51
CA GLY A 386 -28.10 5.49 7.20
C GLY A 386 -28.28 6.06 5.81
N LEU A 387 -28.02 7.35 5.65
CA LEU A 387 -28.02 8.06 4.39
C LEU A 387 -26.71 8.83 4.26
N SER A 388 -25.95 8.56 3.22
CA SER A 388 -24.68 9.21 2.94
C SER A 388 -24.76 9.96 1.61
N PHE A 389 -24.32 11.21 1.60
CA PHE A 389 -24.22 12.08 0.43
C PHE A 389 -22.75 12.27 0.08
N PRO A 390 -22.35 12.14 -1.19
CA PRO A 390 -20.96 12.37 -1.64
C PRO A 390 -20.64 13.87 -1.80
N GLU A 391 -21.09 14.69 -0.86
CA GLU A 391 -20.88 16.14 -0.82
C GLU A 391 -20.98 16.67 0.62
N PHE A 392 -20.52 17.91 0.85
CA PHE A 392 -20.77 18.62 2.09
C PHE A 392 -22.14 19.32 2.03
N LEU A 393 -23.08 18.86 2.81
CA LEU A 393 -24.35 19.57 3.00
C LEU A 393 -24.14 20.73 3.99
N GLY A 394 -24.38 21.95 3.52
CA GLY A 394 -24.30 23.18 4.35
C GLY A 394 -22.89 23.75 4.53
N LEU A 395 -21.85 23.15 3.97
CA LEU A 395 -20.49 23.69 3.99
C LEU A 395 -19.96 23.92 2.56
N PRO A 396 -19.24 25.03 2.31
CA PRO A 396 -18.67 25.28 0.98
C PRO A 396 -17.51 24.33 0.68
N GLU A 397 -17.53 23.68 -0.48
CA GLU A 397 -16.47 22.76 -0.95
C GLU A 397 -15.06 23.36 -0.97
N ARG A 398 -14.96 24.70 -1.09
CA ARG A 398 -13.68 25.43 -1.17
C ARG A 398 -12.78 25.23 0.05
N LEU A 399 -13.36 24.86 1.18
CA LEU A 399 -12.60 24.63 2.42
C LEU A 399 -11.79 23.32 2.39
N PHE A 400 -12.11 22.40 1.47
CA PHE A 400 -11.54 21.04 1.44
C PHE A 400 -11.22 20.62 0.00
N PRO A 401 -10.03 20.97 -0.53
CA PRO A 401 -9.65 20.72 -1.91
C PRO A 401 -9.30 19.24 -2.22
N GLY A 402 -9.42 18.35 -1.25
CA GLY A 402 -9.08 16.94 -1.38
C GLY A 402 -10.11 16.06 -2.12
N ASN A 403 -10.20 14.80 -1.72
CA ASN A 403 -11.18 13.84 -2.23
C ASN A 403 -12.62 14.30 -1.95
N LEU A 404 -13.60 13.62 -2.56
CA LEU A 404 -15.01 13.93 -2.32
C LEU A 404 -15.34 13.82 -0.83
N PRO A 405 -15.84 14.89 -0.21
CA PRO A 405 -16.34 14.83 1.14
C PRO A 405 -17.65 14.05 1.18
N GLN A 406 -17.99 13.53 2.33
CA GLN A 406 -19.25 12.83 2.56
C GLN A 406 -19.97 13.43 3.76
N THR A 407 -21.28 13.58 3.63
CA THR A 407 -22.16 13.90 4.75
C THR A 407 -22.96 12.66 5.11
N GLU A 408 -23.02 12.32 6.39
CA GLU A 408 -23.67 11.11 6.89
C GLU A 408 -24.78 11.45 7.89
N PHE A 409 -25.95 10.86 7.66
CA PHE A 409 -27.06 10.84 8.61
C PHE A 409 -27.31 9.41 9.02
N ASN A 410 -27.34 9.14 10.31
CA ASN A 410 -27.65 7.82 10.82
C ASN A 410 -28.69 7.91 11.92
N ILE A 411 -29.62 6.97 11.90
CA ILE A 411 -30.59 6.74 12.96
C ILE A 411 -30.67 5.25 13.27
N SER A 412 -30.73 4.91 14.53
CA SER A 412 -30.91 3.53 14.96
C SER A 412 -31.78 3.43 16.18
N TYR A 413 -32.52 2.33 16.24
CA TYR A 413 -33.30 1.92 17.39
C TYR A 413 -32.83 0.54 17.82
N ASN A 414 -32.57 0.35 19.11
CA ASN A 414 -32.18 -0.93 19.70
C ASN A 414 -33.08 -1.19 20.92
N TYR A 415 -33.69 -2.38 20.92
CA TYR A 415 -34.43 -2.94 22.04
C TYR A 415 -33.63 -4.08 22.63
N GLN A 416 -33.39 -4.05 23.94
CA GLN A 416 -32.66 -5.09 24.65
C GLN A 416 -33.43 -5.51 25.88
N ASP A 417 -33.68 -6.84 25.96
CA ASP A 417 -34.34 -7.49 27.10
C ASP A 417 -33.36 -8.47 27.74
N ARG A 418 -32.95 -8.18 28.95
CA ARG A 418 -32.08 -8.96 29.81
C ARG A 418 -32.78 -9.34 31.10
N PRO A 419 -32.31 -10.37 31.82
CA PRO A 419 -32.87 -10.69 33.13
C PRO A 419 -32.84 -9.54 34.10
N GLU A 420 -31.81 -8.70 34.03
CA GLU A 420 -31.56 -7.61 34.97
C GLU A 420 -32.35 -6.33 34.62
N TYR A 421 -32.64 -6.11 33.32
CA TYR A 421 -33.37 -4.93 32.85
C TYR A 421 -33.83 -5.07 31.41
N THR A 422 -34.83 -4.27 31.06
CA THR A 422 -35.24 -4.04 29.67
C THR A 422 -34.90 -2.59 29.30
N ARG A 423 -34.28 -2.35 28.13
CA ARG A 423 -33.95 -0.99 27.68
C ARG A 423 -34.24 -0.77 26.21
N ASN A 424 -34.59 0.46 25.89
CA ASN A 424 -34.63 1.00 24.53
C ASN A 424 -33.53 2.03 24.36
N ILE A 425 -32.85 2.00 23.22
CA ILE A 425 -31.86 2.99 22.84
C ILE A 425 -32.25 3.55 21.47
N ILE A 426 -32.35 4.85 21.36
CA ILE A 426 -32.49 5.57 20.11
C ILE A 426 -31.19 6.36 19.93
N SER A 427 -30.48 6.12 18.83
CA SER A 427 -29.29 6.87 18.50
C SER A 427 -29.48 7.58 17.16
N THR A 428 -29.08 8.84 17.09
CA THR A 428 -29.04 9.59 15.84
C THR A 428 -27.72 10.34 15.73
N SER A 429 -27.16 10.39 14.56
CA SER A 429 -25.93 11.15 14.31
C SER A 429 -25.97 11.84 12.95
N PHE A 430 -25.37 13.01 12.91
CA PHE A 430 -25.09 13.77 11.72
C PHE A 430 -23.61 14.12 11.72
N GLY A 431 -22.91 13.85 10.62
CA GLY A 431 -21.48 14.06 10.55
C GLY A 431 -20.92 14.21 9.15
N TYR A 432 -19.67 14.61 9.12
CA TYR A 432 -18.88 14.80 7.91
C TYR A 432 -17.69 13.88 7.91
N ARG A 433 -17.37 13.31 6.75
CA ARG A 433 -16.16 12.53 6.49
C ARG A 433 -15.41 13.13 5.32
N PHE A 434 -14.11 13.36 5.48
CA PHE A 434 -13.25 13.90 4.42
C PHE A 434 -11.78 13.55 4.65
N ASP A 435 -11.01 13.56 3.57
CA ASP A 435 -9.58 13.31 3.58
C ASP A 435 -8.80 14.62 3.46
N VAL A 436 -7.66 14.70 4.16
CA VAL A 436 -6.69 15.79 4.02
C VAL A 436 -5.35 15.21 3.57
N ASN A 437 -4.83 15.73 2.45
CA ASN A 437 -3.51 15.39 1.89
C ASN A 437 -3.27 13.88 1.67
N LYS A 438 -4.32 13.07 1.43
CA LYS A 438 -4.27 11.60 1.23
C LYS A 438 -3.60 10.82 2.38
N ARG A 439 -3.28 11.46 3.50
CA ARG A 439 -2.62 10.84 4.66
C ARG A 439 -3.55 10.67 5.86
N PHE A 440 -4.49 11.59 6.02
CA PHE A 440 -5.40 11.62 7.15
C PHE A 440 -6.83 11.71 6.65
N TYR A 441 -7.70 10.89 7.21
CA TYR A 441 -9.15 11.06 7.07
C TYR A 441 -9.73 11.54 8.39
N TYR A 442 -10.73 12.38 8.30
CA TYR A 442 -11.44 12.94 9.43
C TYR A 442 -12.90 12.53 9.41
N GLN A 443 -13.42 12.17 10.57
CA GLN A 443 -14.86 12.01 10.82
C GLN A 443 -15.24 12.93 11.96
N ILE A 444 -16.13 13.86 11.68
CA ILE A 444 -16.59 14.86 12.66
C ILE A 444 -18.10 14.72 12.76
N TYR A 445 -18.60 14.41 13.93
CA TYR A 445 -20.04 14.33 14.24
C TYR A 445 -20.45 15.51 15.12
N PRO A 446 -20.88 16.65 14.53
CA PRO A 446 -21.37 17.80 15.30
C PRO A 446 -22.59 17.47 16.13
N ILE A 447 -23.42 16.53 15.69
CA ILE A 447 -24.61 16.08 16.39
C ILE A 447 -24.55 14.57 16.57
N GLN A 448 -24.56 14.14 17.83
CA GLN A 448 -24.72 12.75 18.21
C GLN A 448 -25.56 12.66 19.45
N LEU A 449 -26.78 12.12 19.32
CA LEU A 449 -27.74 11.99 20.39
C LEU A 449 -27.99 10.51 20.67
N ASN A 450 -27.92 10.13 21.93
CA ASN A 450 -28.28 8.82 22.43
C ASN A 450 -29.32 8.95 23.54
N MET A 451 -30.53 8.47 23.29
CA MET A 451 -31.60 8.43 24.26
C MET A 451 -31.75 6.99 24.74
N VAL A 452 -31.58 6.79 26.03
CA VAL A 452 -31.72 5.50 26.70
C VAL A 452 -32.91 5.56 27.65
N ARG A 453 -33.83 4.59 27.53
CA ARG A 453 -34.93 4.40 28.46
C ARG A 453 -34.88 2.99 29.04
N LEU A 454 -34.79 2.90 30.35
CA LEU A 454 -34.78 1.66 31.11
C LEU A 454 -36.21 1.34 31.62
N PHE A 455 -36.54 0.04 31.56
CA PHE A 455 -37.80 -0.50 32.08
C PHE A 455 -37.47 -1.77 32.87
N ASN A 456 -38.42 -2.22 33.73
CA ASN A 456 -38.35 -3.52 34.39
C ASN A 456 -36.96 -3.84 34.99
N ILE A 457 -36.48 -2.90 35.81
CA ILE A 457 -35.18 -3.07 36.50
C ILE A 457 -35.39 -4.04 37.67
N ASP A 458 -34.62 -5.14 37.68
CA ASP A 458 -34.62 -6.07 38.81
C ASP A 458 -33.94 -5.42 40.02
N GLN A 459 -34.47 -5.67 41.24
CA GLN A 459 -33.89 -5.12 42.46
C GLN A 459 -32.48 -5.59 42.76
N SER A 460 -32.07 -6.75 42.20
CA SER A 460 -30.73 -7.29 42.30
C SER A 460 -29.68 -6.51 41.48
N PHE A 461 -30.13 -5.59 40.64
CA PHE A 461 -29.25 -4.73 39.81
C PHE A 461 -28.64 -3.57 40.58
N PHE A 462 -29.23 -3.21 41.73
CA PHE A 462 -28.74 -2.18 42.65
C PHE A 462 -28.07 -2.82 43.88
#